data_f747a6a2d035a215dea1f975baf72463
#
_entry.id   f747a6a2d035a215dea1f975baf72463
#
_cell.length_a   1.000
_cell.length_b   1.000
_cell.length_c   1.000
_cell.angle_alpha   90.00
_cell.angle_beta   90.00
_cell.angle_gamma   90.00
#
_symmetry.space_group_name_H-M   'P 1'
#
loop_
_entity.id
_entity.type
_entity.pdbx_description
1 polymer ?
#
loop_
_entity_poly.entity_id
_entity_poly.type
_entity_poly.pdbx_seq_one_letter_code
_entity_poly.pdbx_strand_id
1 'polypeptide(L)'
;MAVSGEPSFRESVDLMFNRAAKLMDLSPGLEQKIRVCNSTYTVRFGVRLRGKIETFTGYRSVHSEHMEPVKGGIRFALSVNQDEVEALAALMTYKCALVETPFGGSKGGLCIDPRQWDEHELEQITRRFAYELIKRDLIHPAQNVPAPDMGTGEREMAWIADQYARMNTTDINAKACVTGKPPHAGGIQGRVEATGRGVQYALREFFRHKEDAGKAGLTGTLDGKRVIVQGLGNVGYHAAKFLSEEDGCKIIAVIERDGALLDPKGLNIEDVRQWMNSHGGLLAGYPSATHVPEGAAVLEEACDILIPAAMEGVINLGNAARIKAPLIIEAANGPITFGADEILRKKGCVIIPDMYANAGGVTVSYFEWVKNLSHIRFGRMQRRAEEARSRLLVEELERLSADQGLGWSLAEGFKEKFLQGSDELALVRSGLDDTMRTAYQSMREVWHSRQDVEDLRVAAYIVAIDRVAKTYRSKGL
;
A
#
# COMPACT_ATOMS: atom_id res chain seq x y z
N MET A 1 20.40 13.36 -0.84
CA MET A 1 21.04 14.13 -1.92
C MET A 1 20.85 13.34 -3.21
N ALA A 2 20.38 13.98 -4.29
CA ALA A 2 20.25 13.29 -5.59
C ALA A 2 21.64 12.82 -6.05
N VAL A 3 21.77 11.56 -6.41
CA VAL A 3 23.00 10.99 -6.95
C VAL A 3 23.14 11.53 -8.38
N SER A 4 24.31 12.07 -8.73
CA SER A 4 24.57 12.59 -10.08
C SER A 4 24.33 11.50 -11.13
N GLY A 5 23.48 11.78 -12.13
CA GLY A 5 23.11 10.84 -13.19
C GLY A 5 21.84 10.03 -12.97
N GLU A 6 21.17 10.19 -11.82
CA GLU A 6 19.85 9.58 -11.60
C GLU A 6 18.74 10.41 -12.24
N PRO A 7 17.79 9.78 -12.96
CA PRO A 7 16.58 10.47 -13.40
C PRO A 7 15.74 10.91 -12.18
N SER A 8 15.00 11.99 -12.35
CA SER A 8 14.00 12.40 -11.34
C SER A 8 12.98 11.30 -11.10
N PHE A 9 12.22 11.42 -9.99
CA PHE A 9 11.17 10.44 -9.68
C PHE A 9 10.13 10.33 -10.81
N ARG A 10 9.72 11.47 -11.39
CA ARG A 10 8.81 11.50 -12.54
C ARG A 10 9.42 10.82 -13.77
N GLU A 11 10.66 11.19 -14.11
CA GLU A 11 11.36 10.56 -15.24
C GLU A 11 11.50 9.05 -15.03
N SER A 12 11.76 8.58 -13.80
CA SER A 12 11.84 7.17 -13.49
C SER A 12 10.50 6.44 -13.75
N VAL A 13 9.38 7.03 -13.37
CA VAL A 13 8.03 6.48 -13.66
C VAL A 13 7.78 6.43 -15.16
N ASP A 14 8.11 7.50 -15.90
CA ASP A 14 7.98 7.55 -17.36
C ASP A 14 8.87 6.51 -18.06
N LEU A 15 10.11 6.31 -17.59
CA LEU A 15 11.02 5.32 -18.14
C LEU A 15 10.53 3.89 -17.91
N MET A 16 9.98 3.59 -16.70
CA MET A 16 9.37 2.29 -16.41
C MET A 16 8.15 2.03 -17.30
N PHE A 17 7.27 3.03 -17.46
CA PHE A 17 6.14 2.96 -18.38
C PHE A 17 6.59 2.67 -19.82
N ASN A 18 7.53 3.47 -20.33
CA ASN A 18 8.03 3.35 -21.70
C ASN A 18 8.68 1.98 -21.96
N ARG A 19 9.37 1.39 -20.96
CA ARG A 19 9.95 0.04 -21.06
C ARG A 19 8.89 -1.02 -21.31
N ALA A 20 7.76 -0.94 -20.60
CA ALA A 20 6.63 -1.86 -20.80
C ALA A 20 5.86 -1.57 -22.10
N ALA A 21 5.55 -0.29 -22.38
CA ALA A 21 4.78 0.12 -23.55
C ALA A 21 5.43 -0.30 -24.89
N LYS A 22 6.78 -0.27 -24.97
CA LYS A 22 7.53 -0.77 -26.13
C LYS A 22 7.29 -2.25 -26.46
N LEU A 23 6.87 -3.04 -25.50
CA LEU A 23 6.55 -4.46 -25.65
C LEU A 23 5.05 -4.69 -25.95
N MET A 24 4.28 -3.62 -26.13
CA MET A 24 2.83 -3.68 -26.33
C MET A 24 2.46 -3.09 -27.71
N ASP A 25 1.37 -3.60 -28.28
CA ASP A 25 0.79 -3.03 -29.51
C ASP A 25 -0.20 -1.91 -29.16
N LEU A 26 0.34 -0.73 -28.91
CA LEU A 26 -0.42 0.49 -28.62
C LEU A 26 -0.27 1.50 -29.75
N SER A 27 -1.38 2.10 -30.19
CA SER A 27 -1.26 3.27 -31.08
C SER A 27 -0.56 4.43 -30.35
N PRO A 28 0.26 5.23 -31.03
CA PRO A 28 0.99 6.34 -30.39
C PRO A 28 0.10 7.32 -29.61
N GLY A 29 -1.10 7.58 -30.13
CA GLY A 29 -2.07 8.45 -29.45
C GLY A 29 -2.62 7.85 -28.16
N LEU A 30 -2.90 6.55 -28.13
CA LEU A 30 -3.37 5.85 -26.92
C LEU A 30 -2.24 5.72 -25.89
N GLU A 31 -1.04 5.40 -26.33
CA GLU A 31 0.15 5.37 -25.44
C GLU A 31 0.33 6.71 -24.74
N GLN A 32 0.33 7.81 -25.51
CA GLN A 32 0.45 9.15 -24.95
C GLN A 32 -0.70 9.49 -24.01
N LYS A 33 -1.95 9.13 -24.37
CA LYS A 33 -3.12 9.35 -23.50
C LYS A 33 -3.02 8.63 -22.16
N ILE A 34 -2.45 7.42 -22.12
CA ILE A 34 -2.27 6.65 -20.89
C ILE A 34 -1.12 7.21 -20.04
N ARG A 35 -0.10 7.77 -20.67
CA ARG A 35 1.11 8.26 -20.00
C ARG A 35 0.94 9.61 -19.31
N VAL A 36 0.16 10.53 -19.89
CA VAL A 36 0.09 11.91 -19.40
C VAL A 36 -1.04 12.10 -18.39
N CYS A 37 -0.83 12.99 -17.42
CA CYS A 37 -1.90 13.42 -16.53
C CYS A 37 -2.98 14.21 -17.27
N ASN A 38 -4.25 13.90 -16.98
CA ASN A 38 -5.39 14.61 -17.58
C ASN A 38 -5.45 16.07 -17.10
N SER A 39 -5.22 16.30 -15.81
CA SER A 39 -5.26 17.65 -15.23
C SER A 39 -4.48 17.72 -13.93
N THR A 40 -3.90 18.89 -13.66
CA THR A 40 -3.28 19.21 -12.37
C THR A 40 -3.71 20.58 -11.91
N TYR A 41 -4.18 20.66 -10.68
CA TYR A 41 -4.66 21.88 -10.05
C TYR A 41 -3.68 22.33 -8.98
N THR A 42 -3.20 23.57 -9.08
CA THR A 42 -2.48 24.26 -8.03
C THR A 42 -3.45 25.16 -7.29
N VAL A 43 -3.61 24.96 -5.99
CA VAL A 43 -4.47 25.81 -5.15
C VAL A 43 -3.63 26.58 -4.15
N ARG A 44 -3.87 27.89 -4.04
CA ARG A 44 -3.25 28.77 -3.05
C ARG A 44 -4.33 29.36 -2.18
N PHE A 45 -4.13 29.33 -0.86
CA PHE A 45 -5.12 29.81 0.10
C PHE A 45 -4.46 30.34 1.35
N GLY A 46 -5.17 31.26 2.02
CA GLY A 46 -4.73 31.83 3.28
C GLY A 46 -5.54 31.30 4.46
N VAL A 47 -4.90 31.12 5.60
CA VAL A 47 -5.51 30.84 6.91
C VAL A 47 -4.97 31.83 7.92
N ARG A 48 -5.85 32.40 8.78
CA ARG A 48 -5.43 33.27 9.88
C ARG A 48 -4.99 32.40 11.06
N LEU A 49 -3.69 32.36 11.30
CA LEU A 49 -3.06 31.60 12.37
C LEU A 49 -2.11 32.49 13.15
N ARG A 50 -2.04 32.33 14.46
CA ARG A 50 -1.12 33.11 15.34
C ARG A 50 -1.17 34.62 15.10
N GLY A 51 -2.37 35.14 14.81
CA GLY A 51 -2.59 36.59 14.58
C GLY A 51 -2.23 37.13 13.20
N LYS A 52 -1.67 36.31 12.29
CA LYS A 52 -1.30 36.67 10.92
C LYS A 52 -1.94 35.75 9.89
N ILE A 53 -1.89 36.13 8.61
CA ILE A 53 -2.33 35.30 7.50
C ILE A 53 -1.13 34.49 7.03
N GLU A 54 -1.22 33.17 7.17
CA GLU A 54 -0.30 32.21 6.57
C GLU A 54 -0.83 31.75 5.21
N THR A 55 0.03 31.65 4.22
CA THR A 55 -0.34 31.24 2.85
C THR A 55 0.22 29.87 2.54
N PHE A 56 -0.62 29.00 2.00
CA PHE A 56 -0.30 27.62 1.68
C PHE A 56 -0.48 27.33 0.20
N THR A 57 0.36 26.43 -0.34
CA THR A 57 0.24 25.93 -1.70
C THR A 57 -0.03 24.43 -1.67
N GLY A 58 -1.11 24.02 -2.31
CA GLY A 58 -1.47 22.62 -2.44
C GLY A 58 -1.70 22.23 -3.89
N TYR A 59 -1.67 20.92 -4.16
CA TYR A 59 -1.84 20.33 -5.47
C TYR A 59 -2.85 19.21 -5.42
N ARG A 60 -3.59 19.02 -6.54
CA ARG A 60 -4.36 17.82 -6.82
C ARG A 60 -4.22 17.48 -8.29
N SER A 61 -3.65 16.31 -8.59
CA SER A 61 -3.46 15.82 -9.95
C SER A 61 -4.40 14.64 -10.22
N VAL A 62 -5.03 14.65 -11.40
CA VAL A 62 -5.83 13.56 -11.95
C VAL A 62 -5.04 13.00 -13.13
N HIS A 63 -4.53 11.78 -12.98
CA HIS A 63 -3.76 11.16 -14.05
C HIS A 63 -4.66 10.52 -15.10
N SER A 64 -5.60 9.68 -14.70
CA SER A 64 -6.46 8.97 -15.64
C SER A 64 -7.87 8.78 -15.12
N GLU A 65 -8.85 9.17 -15.92
CA GLU A 65 -10.28 8.99 -15.70
C GLU A 65 -10.84 7.85 -16.57
N HIS A 66 -10.00 6.85 -16.86
CA HIS A 66 -10.47 5.64 -17.53
C HIS A 66 -11.56 4.94 -16.70
N MET A 67 -11.47 5.03 -15.39
CA MET A 67 -12.46 4.64 -14.38
C MET A 67 -12.72 5.82 -13.43
N GLU A 68 -13.92 5.93 -12.92
CA GLU A 68 -14.32 6.88 -11.87
C GLU A 68 -14.96 6.15 -10.68
N PRO A 69 -14.73 6.69 -9.47
CA PRO A 69 -13.97 7.89 -9.14
C PRO A 69 -12.48 7.68 -9.31
N VAL A 70 -11.72 8.78 -9.46
CA VAL A 70 -10.26 8.72 -9.37
C VAL A 70 -9.83 8.67 -7.90
N LYS A 71 -8.76 7.94 -7.61
CA LYS A 71 -8.32 7.61 -6.24
C LYS A 71 -6.85 7.95 -6.01
N GLY A 72 -6.53 8.56 -4.86
CA GLY A 72 -5.15 8.77 -4.45
C GLY A 72 -5.01 9.62 -3.20
N GLY A 73 -3.96 9.38 -2.43
CA GLY A 73 -3.68 10.01 -1.15
C GLY A 73 -3.42 11.51 -1.23
N ILE A 74 -3.49 12.19 -0.08
CA ILE A 74 -3.05 13.57 0.12
C ILE A 74 -1.82 13.55 1.03
N ARG A 75 -0.69 14.05 0.52
CA ARG A 75 0.60 14.11 1.22
C ARG A 75 0.80 15.49 1.86
N PHE A 76 1.24 15.55 3.11
CA PHE A 76 1.71 16.77 3.76
C PHE A 76 3.22 16.67 3.96
N ALA A 77 3.97 17.38 3.13
CA ALA A 77 5.42 17.45 3.22
C ALA A 77 5.95 18.72 2.54
N LEU A 78 7.11 19.22 2.97
CA LEU A 78 7.76 20.38 2.36
C LEU A 78 8.26 20.10 0.94
N SER A 79 8.53 18.82 0.61
CA SER A 79 8.97 18.39 -0.73
C SER A 79 7.86 18.40 -1.78
N VAL A 80 6.60 18.48 -1.37
CA VAL A 80 5.45 18.40 -2.28
C VAL A 80 5.53 19.47 -3.37
N ASN A 81 5.55 19.01 -4.61
CA ASN A 81 5.53 19.83 -5.80
C ASN A 81 4.67 19.17 -6.89
N GLN A 82 4.48 19.84 -8.01
CA GLN A 82 3.62 19.37 -9.10
C GLN A 82 4.14 18.06 -9.71
N ASP A 83 5.45 17.97 -10.01
CA ASP A 83 6.04 16.80 -10.68
C ASP A 83 5.90 15.54 -9.83
N GLU A 84 6.15 15.65 -8.52
CA GLU A 84 5.97 14.56 -7.56
C GLU A 84 4.51 14.08 -7.51
N VAL A 85 3.57 15.02 -7.44
CA VAL A 85 2.13 14.70 -7.37
C VAL A 85 1.65 14.04 -8.66
N GLU A 86 2.10 14.49 -9.83
CA GLU A 86 1.78 13.87 -11.13
C GLU A 86 2.35 12.46 -11.25
N ALA A 87 3.62 12.25 -10.88
CA ALA A 87 4.23 10.93 -10.89
C ALA A 87 3.50 9.94 -9.98
N LEU A 88 3.17 10.36 -8.77
CA LEU A 88 2.41 9.54 -7.82
C LEU A 88 0.97 9.28 -8.31
N ALA A 89 0.33 10.22 -9.02
CA ALA A 89 -1.00 10.03 -9.62
C ALA A 89 -0.94 8.97 -10.75
N ALA A 90 0.12 8.96 -11.57
CA ALA A 90 0.34 7.93 -12.58
C ALA A 90 0.50 6.54 -11.95
N LEU A 91 1.34 6.41 -10.92
CA LEU A 91 1.49 5.16 -10.18
C LEU A 91 0.16 4.69 -9.57
N MET A 92 -0.70 5.61 -9.10
CA MET A 92 -2.04 5.23 -8.60
C MET A 92 -2.92 4.64 -9.71
N THR A 93 -2.88 5.18 -10.93
CA THR A 93 -3.61 4.60 -12.07
C THR A 93 -3.17 3.17 -12.33
N TYR A 94 -1.86 2.93 -12.45
CA TYR A 94 -1.34 1.60 -12.76
C TYR A 94 -1.58 0.63 -11.61
N LYS A 95 -1.45 1.08 -10.37
CA LYS A 95 -1.74 0.27 -9.18
C LYS A 95 -3.20 -0.16 -9.14
N CYS A 96 -4.15 0.77 -9.28
CA CYS A 96 -5.58 0.46 -9.27
C CYS A 96 -5.95 -0.51 -10.41
N ALA A 97 -5.42 -0.27 -11.62
CA ALA A 97 -5.64 -1.14 -12.76
C ALA A 97 -5.07 -2.55 -12.54
N LEU A 98 -3.88 -2.67 -11.95
CA LEU A 98 -3.23 -3.96 -11.68
C LEU A 98 -4.04 -4.82 -10.72
N VAL A 99 -4.57 -4.24 -9.65
CA VAL A 99 -5.35 -4.98 -8.63
C VAL A 99 -6.86 -4.93 -8.87
N GLU A 100 -7.28 -4.55 -10.08
CA GLU A 100 -8.69 -4.52 -10.52
C GLU A 100 -9.63 -3.74 -9.60
N THR A 101 -9.12 -2.73 -8.89
CA THR A 101 -10.00 -1.79 -8.22
C THR A 101 -10.57 -0.81 -9.24
N PRO A 102 -11.90 -0.54 -9.23
CA PRO A 102 -12.56 0.26 -10.27
C PRO A 102 -12.33 1.76 -10.05
N PHE A 103 -11.07 2.16 -10.02
CA PHE A 103 -10.63 3.52 -9.81
C PHE A 103 -9.70 4.00 -10.91
N GLY A 104 -9.88 5.25 -11.33
CA GLY A 104 -8.81 6.01 -11.97
C GLY A 104 -7.73 6.43 -10.97
N GLY A 105 -6.71 7.13 -11.43
CA GLY A 105 -5.59 7.56 -10.58
C GLY A 105 -5.56 9.05 -10.33
N SER A 106 -5.38 9.42 -9.07
CA SER A 106 -5.12 10.80 -8.65
C SER A 106 -4.11 10.86 -7.52
N LYS A 107 -3.61 12.04 -7.24
CA LYS A 107 -2.76 12.33 -6.08
C LYS A 107 -2.93 13.78 -5.66
N GLY A 108 -2.79 14.05 -4.36
CA GLY A 108 -2.77 15.40 -3.84
C GLY A 108 -1.64 15.61 -2.86
N GLY A 109 -1.37 16.87 -2.57
CA GLY A 109 -0.42 17.22 -1.53
C GLY A 109 -0.53 18.67 -1.12
N LEU A 110 -0.02 18.96 0.06
CA LEU A 110 0.11 20.30 0.62
C LEU A 110 1.55 20.50 1.05
N CYS A 111 2.15 21.61 0.60
CA CYS A 111 3.54 21.94 0.92
C CYS A 111 3.62 22.52 2.34
N ILE A 112 3.65 21.63 3.34
CA ILE A 112 3.79 21.98 4.77
C ILE A 112 4.57 20.90 5.52
N ASP A 113 5.22 21.27 6.63
CA ASP A 113 5.65 20.33 7.67
C ASP A 113 4.57 20.27 8.75
N PRO A 114 3.79 19.19 8.87
CA PRO A 114 2.69 19.11 9.83
C PRO A 114 3.14 19.20 11.28
N ARG A 115 4.41 18.95 11.59
CA ARG A 115 4.99 19.00 12.95
C ARG A 115 5.19 20.43 13.45
N GLN A 116 5.13 21.44 12.56
CA GLN A 116 5.29 22.86 12.91
C GLN A 116 3.98 23.50 13.39
N TRP A 117 2.87 22.78 13.26
CA TRP A 117 1.52 23.26 13.57
C TRP A 117 0.93 22.42 14.71
N ASP A 118 0.24 23.07 15.65
CA ASP A 118 -0.54 22.35 16.63
C ASP A 118 -1.78 21.69 15.98
N GLU A 119 -2.48 20.85 16.74
CA GLU A 119 -3.62 20.10 16.20
C GLU A 119 -4.74 21.01 15.69
N HIS A 120 -5.05 22.07 16.41
CA HIS A 120 -6.10 23.00 16.02
C HIS A 120 -5.72 23.80 14.76
N GLU A 121 -4.47 24.25 14.67
CA GLU A 121 -3.94 24.95 13.49
C GLU A 121 -3.94 24.01 12.28
N LEU A 122 -3.50 22.77 12.45
CA LEU A 122 -3.48 21.77 11.39
C LEU A 122 -4.90 21.41 10.91
N GLU A 123 -5.87 21.37 11.83
CA GLU A 123 -7.29 21.21 11.49
C GLU A 123 -7.78 22.36 10.60
N GLN A 124 -7.51 23.62 10.99
CA GLN A 124 -7.92 24.79 10.21
C GLN A 124 -7.30 24.78 8.81
N ILE A 125 -6.01 24.46 8.70
CA ILE A 125 -5.30 24.34 7.41
C ILE A 125 -5.92 23.23 6.56
N THR A 126 -6.14 22.05 7.13
CA THR A 126 -6.70 20.88 6.43
C THR A 126 -8.11 21.15 5.94
N ARG A 127 -8.98 21.71 6.79
CA ARG A 127 -10.35 22.08 6.40
C ARG A 127 -10.39 23.14 5.32
N ARG A 128 -9.50 24.15 5.39
CA ARG A 128 -9.42 25.16 4.34
C ARG A 128 -8.92 24.58 3.03
N PHE A 129 -7.93 23.70 3.04
CA PHE A 129 -7.48 22.98 1.86
C PHE A 129 -8.60 22.10 1.28
N ALA A 130 -9.30 21.34 2.13
CA ALA A 130 -10.46 20.55 1.72
C ALA A 130 -11.54 21.41 1.08
N TYR A 131 -11.87 22.56 1.66
CA TYR A 131 -12.83 23.52 1.07
C TYR A 131 -12.43 23.93 -0.35
N GLU A 132 -11.14 24.23 -0.59
CA GLU A 132 -10.65 24.61 -1.93
C GLU A 132 -10.75 23.46 -2.95
N LEU A 133 -10.59 22.22 -2.50
CA LEU A 133 -10.73 21.04 -3.35
C LEU A 133 -12.20 20.69 -3.59
N ILE A 134 -13.05 20.72 -2.56
CA ILE A 134 -14.48 20.35 -2.65
C ILE A 134 -15.21 21.24 -3.64
N LYS A 135 -15.01 22.56 -3.59
CA LYS A 135 -15.69 23.50 -4.51
C LYS A 135 -15.30 23.34 -5.99
N ARG A 136 -14.36 22.43 -6.29
CA ARG A 136 -13.89 22.09 -7.64
C ARG A 136 -14.11 20.61 -7.99
N ASP A 137 -14.91 19.91 -7.19
CA ASP A 137 -15.16 18.46 -7.32
C ASP A 137 -13.89 17.59 -7.25
N LEU A 138 -12.82 18.15 -6.68
CA LEU A 138 -11.55 17.43 -6.45
C LEU A 138 -11.55 16.62 -5.14
N ILE A 139 -12.64 16.68 -4.39
CA ILE A 139 -13.08 15.76 -3.32
C ILE A 139 -14.57 15.54 -3.54
N HIS A 140 -14.95 14.34 -4.00
CA HIS A 140 -16.33 13.97 -4.26
C HIS A 140 -16.48 12.44 -4.31
N PRO A 141 -17.53 11.84 -3.70
CA PRO A 141 -17.72 10.39 -3.64
C PRO A 141 -17.69 9.67 -4.99
N ALA A 142 -18.20 10.31 -6.04
CA ALA A 142 -18.32 9.72 -7.38
C ALA A 142 -17.24 10.17 -8.38
N GLN A 143 -16.42 11.18 -8.05
CA GLN A 143 -15.46 11.73 -9.01
C GLN A 143 -14.02 11.62 -8.52
N ASN A 144 -13.73 12.00 -7.27
CA ASN A 144 -12.35 12.09 -6.79
C ASN A 144 -12.27 11.84 -5.27
N VAL A 145 -11.74 10.69 -4.89
CA VAL A 145 -11.76 10.18 -3.51
C VAL A 145 -10.34 10.14 -2.93
N PRO A 146 -9.96 11.10 -2.07
CA PRO A 146 -8.69 11.09 -1.36
C PRO A 146 -8.56 9.95 -0.35
N ALA A 147 -7.31 9.77 0.12
CA ALA A 147 -6.93 8.85 1.17
C ALA A 147 -5.75 9.42 1.97
N PRO A 148 -5.35 8.81 3.10
CA PRO A 148 -4.12 9.19 3.79
C PRO A 148 -2.88 8.90 2.93
N ASP A 149 -1.83 9.68 3.17
CA ASP A 149 -0.48 9.49 2.66
C ASP A 149 0.53 10.02 3.70
N MET A 150 1.79 10.18 3.34
CA MET A 150 2.80 10.74 4.24
C MET A 150 2.35 12.08 4.84
N GLY A 151 2.45 12.20 6.15
CA GLY A 151 2.07 13.41 6.91
C GLY A 151 0.56 13.58 7.14
N THR A 152 -0.29 12.65 6.69
CA THR A 152 -1.73 12.61 6.98
C THR A 152 -2.17 11.24 7.49
N GLY A 153 -3.28 11.19 8.22
CA GLY A 153 -3.82 9.96 8.80
C GLY A 153 -5.34 9.98 8.92
N GLU A 154 -5.84 9.11 9.78
CA GLU A 154 -7.29 8.98 10.04
C GLU A 154 -7.92 10.29 10.51
N ARG A 155 -7.19 11.09 11.30
CA ARG A 155 -7.62 12.37 11.84
C ARG A 155 -7.89 13.40 10.74
N GLU A 156 -6.93 13.59 9.83
CA GLU A 156 -7.07 14.52 8.70
C GLU A 156 -8.19 14.06 7.76
N MET A 157 -8.34 12.76 7.54
CA MET A 157 -9.44 12.23 6.72
C MET A 157 -10.80 12.45 7.38
N ALA A 158 -10.90 12.37 8.70
CA ALA A 158 -12.12 12.70 9.43
C ALA A 158 -12.50 14.18 9.27
N TRP A 159 -11.53 15.10 9.37
CA TRP A 159 -11.75 16.53 9.15
C TRP A 159 -12.21 16.86 7.72
N ILE A 160 -11.61 16.19 6.71
CA ILE A 160 -12.00 16.34 5.31
C ILE A 160 -13.42 15.83 5.08
N ALA A 161 -13.77 14.66 5.64
CA ALA A 161 -15.11 14.09 5.52
C ALA A 161 -16.18 14.98 6.16
N ASP A 162 -15.91 15.52 7.35
CA ASP A 162 -16.80 16.46 8.03
C ASP A 162 -16.95 17.76 7.23
N GLN A 163 -15.84 18.30 6.70
CA GLN A 163 -15.89 19.51 5.86
C GLN A 163 -16.73 19.28 4.59
N TYR A 164 -16.61 18.11 3.96
CA TYR A 164 -17.42 17.74 2.79
C TYR A 164 -18.91 17.67 3.16
N ALA A 165 -19.25 16.98 4.25
CA ALA A 165 -20.64 16.84 4.70
C ALA A 165 -21.30 18.19 5.04
N ARG A 166 -20.55 19.15 5.61
CA ARG A 166 -21.04 20.51 5.89
C ARG A 166 -21.35 21.31 4.62
N MET A 167 -20.61 21.06 3.54
CA MET A 167 -20.83 21.74 2.25
C MET A 167 -21.89 21.06 1.39
N ASN A 168 -22.14 19.77 1.58
CA ASN A 168 -23.04 18.94 0.78
C ASN A 168 -24.05 18.20 1.68
N THR A 169 -24.89 18.96 2.36
CA THR A 169 -25.78 18.47 3.43
C THR A 169 -26.86 17.48 2.96
N THR A 170 -27.12 17.42 1.66
CA THR A 170 -28.10 16.49 1.04
C THR A 170 -27.45 15.24 0.43
N ASP A 171 -26.12 15.17 0.39
CA ASP A 171 -25.43 14.02 -0.16
C ASP A 171 -25.42 12.86 0.85
N ILE A 172 -26.25 11.86 0.61
CA ILE A 172 -26.32 10.66 1.44
C ILE A 172 -25.03 9.84 1.41
N ASN A 173 -24.20 10.01 0.37
CA ASN A 173 -22.92 9.34 0.18
C ASN A 173 -21.72 10.14 0.72
N ALA A 174 -21.97 11.24 1.43
CA ALA A 174 -20.90 12.14 1.92
C ALA A 174 -19.75 11.42 2.63
N LYS A 175 -20.01 10.30 3.33
CA LYS A 175 -18.97 9.51 3.99
C LYS A 175 -18.01 8.81 3.02
N ALA A 176 -18.41 8.60 1.77
CA ALA A 176 -17.59 7.97 0.73
C ALA A 176 -16.65 8.98 0.03
N CYS A 177 -16.69 10.27 0.36
CA CYS A 177 -15.86 11.30 -0.27
C CYS A 177 -14.36 11.15 -0.01
N VAL A 178 -13.98 10.44 1.07
CA VAL A 178 -12.60 10.07 1.40
C VAL A 178 -12.55 8.68 2.04
N THR A 179 -11.39 8.03 2.01
CA THR A 179 -11.14 6.76 2.71
C THR A 179 -9.99 6.89 3.70
N GLY A 180 -9.87 5.93 4.61
CA GLY A 180 -8.89 5.97 5.69
C GLY A 180 -9.35 6.79 6.89
N LYS A 181 -10.66 6.91 7.07
CA LYS A 181 -11.28 7.49 8.27
C LYS A 181 -11.17 6.54 9.47
N PRO A 182 -11.27 7.04 10.71
CA PRO A 182 -11.42 6.17 11.87
C PRO A 182 -12.65 5.27 11.73
N PRO A 183 -12.64 4.02 12.23
CA PRO A 183 -13.77 3.09 12.13
C PRO A 183 -15.10 3.65 12.66
N HIS A 184 -15.07 4.42 13.76
CA HIS A 184 -16.27 5.05 14.32
C HIS A 184 -16.81 6.20 13.46
N ALA A 185 -15.97 6.80 12.58
CA ALA A 185 -16.35 7.87 11.66
C ALA A 185 -16.70 7.36 10.22
N GLY A 186 -16.90 6.06 10.05
CA GLY A 186 -17.22 5.45 8.77
C GLY A 186 -16.05 4.79 8.06
N GLY A 187 -14.90 4.67 8.73
CA GLY A 187 -13.77 3.87 8.26
C GLY A 187 -14.03 2.37 8.31
N ILE A 188 -13.07 1.57 7.89
CA ILE A 188 -13.14 0.12 7.83
C ILE A 188 -12.05 -0.52 8.70
N GLN A 189 -12.36 -1.63 9.35
CA GLN A 189 -11.36 -2.40 10.10
C GLN A 189 -10.31 -2.98 9.14
N GLY A 190 -9.07 -3.14 9.63
CA GLY A 190 -7.96 -3.66 8.83
C GLY A 190 -7.28 -2.62 7.91
N ARG A 191 -7.80 -1.37 7.80
CA ARG A 191 -7.20 -0.36 6.91
C ARG A 191 -5.77 0.02 7.34
N VAL A 192 -5.52 0.10 8.63
CA VAL A 192 -4.20 0.47 9.19
C VAL A 192 -3.15 -0.57 8.82
N GLU A 193 -3.46 -1.86 8.93
CA GLU A 193 -2.55 -2.96 8.61
C GLU A 193 -2.47 -3.30 7.11
N ALA A 194 -3.42 -2.82 6.30
CA ALA A 194 -3.69 -3.30 4.96
C ALA A 194 -2.47 -3.32 4.02
N THR A 195 -1.64 -2.30 4.06
CA THR A 195 -0.47 -2.22 3.18
C THR A 195 0.60 -3.25 3.60
N GLY A 196 0.92 -3.34 4.89
CA GLY A 196 1.85 -4.35 5.40
C GLY A 196 1.32 -5.78 5.23
N ARG A 197 0.01 -5.97 5.41
CA ARG A 197 -0.65 -7.25 5.14
C ARG A 197 -0.57 -7.63 3.65
N GLY A 198 -0.73 -6.66 2.75
CA GLY A 198 -0.55 -6.84 1.31
C GLY A 198 0.86 -7.30 0.94
N VAL A 199 1.90 -6.73 1.58
CA VAL A 199 3.30 -7.16 1.42
C VAL A 199 3.47 -8.62 1.84
N GLN A 200 2.89 -9.03 2.97
CA GLN A 200 2.91 -10.41 3.42
C GLN A 200 2.23 -11.34 2.40
N TYR A 201 1.02 -11.00 1.95
CA TYR A 201 0.30 -11.82 0.97
C TYR A 201 1.03 -11.91 -0.37
N ALA A 202 1.67 -10.84 -0.81
CA ALA A 202 2.50 -10.85 -2.01
C ALA A 202 3.68 -11.83 -1.89
N LEU A 203 4.36 -11.86 -0.74
CA LEU A 203 5.44 -12.83 -0.48
C LEU A 203 4.90 -14.25 -0.36
N ARG A 204 3.78 -14.46 0.34
CA ARG A 204 3.14 -15.78 0.42
C ARG A 204 2.81 -16.32 -0.96
N GLU A 205 2.25 -15.48 -1.84
CA GLU A 205 1.91 -15.90 -3.20
C GLU A 205 3.16 -16.18 -4.04
N PHE A 206 4.20 -15.35 -3.96
CA PHE A 206 5.48 -15.59 -4.62
C PHE A 206 6.10 -16.94 -4.22
N PHE A 207 6.16 -17.25 -2.93
CA PHE A 207 6.71 -18.50 -2.42
C PHE A 207 5.81 -19.74 -2.67
N ARG A 208 4.52 -19.54 -2.94
CA ARG A 208 3.62 -20.64 -3.37
C ARG A 208 4.06 -21.24 -4.70
N HIS A 209 4.70 -20.45 -5.55
CA HIS A 209 5.23 -20.87 -6.85
C HIS A 209 6.73 -21.15 -6.74
N LYS A 210 7.09 -22.43 -6.61
CA LYS A 210 8.49 -22.87 -6.47
C LYS A 210 9.40 -22.40 -7.60
N GLU A 211 8.86 -22.28 -8.81
CA GLU A 211 9.58 -21.78 -9.98
C GLU A 211 9.99 -20.32 -9.81
N ASP A 212 9.08 -19.49 -9.28
CA ASP A 212 9.31 -18.06 -9.10
C ASP A 212 10.34 -17.82 -7.97
N ALA A 213 10.19 -18.53 -6.84
CA ALA A 213 11.19 -18.52 -5.77
C ALA A 213 12.57 -19.02 -6.27
N GLY A 214 12.59 -20.02 -7.13
CA GLY A 214 13.80 -20.54 -7.78
C GLY A 214 14.52 -19.51 -8.64
N LYS A 215 13.81 -18.60 -9.31
CA LYS A 215 14.41 -17.48 -10.07
C LYS A 215 15.22 -16.53 -9.15
N ALA A 216 14.81 -16.37 -7.89
CA ALA A 216 15.56 -15.66 -6.87
C ALA A 216 16.62 -16.52 -6.17
N GLY A 217 16.86 -17.76 -6.60
CA GLY A 217 17.74 -18.70 -5.91
C GLY A 217 17.24 -19.13 -4.53
N LEU A 218 15.95 -18.93 -4.23
CA LEU A 218 15.33 -19.26 -2.95
C LEU A 218 14.54 -20.58 -3.06
N THR A 219 14.47 -21.32 -1.96
CA THR A 219 13.77 -22.60 -1.88
C THR A 219 12.93 -22.70 -0.62
N GLY A 220 11.97 -23.62 -0.58
CA GLY A 220 11.12 -23.85 0.59
C GLY A 220 10.01 -22.81 0.73
N THR A 221 9.63 -22.57 1.98
CA THR A 221 8.59 -21.60 2.38
C THR A 221 9.22 -20.31 2.93
N LEU A 222 8.40 -19.42 3.44
CA LEU A 222 8.84 -18.22 4.14
C LEU A 222 9.51 -18.53 5.49
N ASP A 223 9.21 -19.69 6.10
CA ASP A 223 9.76 -20.07 7.40
C ASP A 223 11.29 -20.09 7.38
N GLY A 224 11.88 -19.44 8.40
CA GLY A 224 13.32 -19.29 8.56
C GLY A 224 14.00 -18.29 7.61
N LYS A 225 13.33 -17.69 6.64
CA LYS A 225 13.93 -16.69 5.74
C LYS A 225 14.38 -15.46 6.52
N ARG A 226 15.58 -14.98 6.19
CA ARG A 226 16.21 -13.81 6.83
C ARG A 226 15.76 -12.56 6.10
N VAL A 227 15.12 -11.64 6.81
CA VAL A 227 14.50 -10.44 6.25
C VAL A 227 15.14 -9.19 6.85
N ILE A 228 15.45 -8.23 6.01
CA ILE A 228 15.82 -6.86 6.41
C ILE A 228 14.66 -5.93 6.03
N VAL A 229 14.23 -5.09 6.97
CA VAL A 229 13.15 -4.13 6.78
C VAL A 229 13.68 -2.72 6.97
N GLN A 230 13.52 -1.85 5.96
CA GLN A 230 13.83 -0.44 6.09
C GLN A 230 12.56 0.36 6.35
N GLY A 231 12.53 1.04 7.50
CA GLY A 231 11.38 1.76 7.98
C GLY A 231 10.43 0.88 8.79
N LEU A 232 10.24 1.21 10.07
CA LEU A 232 9.27 0.56 10.95
C LEU A 232 8.05 1.46 11.20
N GLY A 233 7.69 2.26 10.19
CA GLY A 233 6.43 2.99 10.14
C GLY A 233 5.24 2.03 9.99
N ASN A 234 4.09 2.56 9.58
CA ASN A 234 2.88 1.74 9.47
C ASN A 234 3.07 0.49 8.58
N VAL A 235 3.67 0.64 7.41
CA VAL A 235 3.83 -0.45 6.44
C VAL A 235 4.85 -1.48 6.91
N GLY A 236 6.07 -1.03 7.22
CA GLY A 236 7.17 -1.93 7.59
C GLY A 236 6.91 -2.66 8.90
N TYR A 237 6.30 -1.99 9.90
CA TYR A 237 5.93 -2.64 11.16
C TYR A 237 4.95 -3.80 10.93
N HIS A 238 3.85 -3.57 10.21
CA HIS A 238 2.87 -4.63 9.98
C HIS A 238 3.42 -5.75 9.09
N ALA A 239 4.21 -5.42 8.06
CA ALA A 239 4.86 -6.44 7.23
C ALA A 239 5.83 -7.29 8.06
N ALA A 240 6.72 -6.67 8.84
CA ALA A 240 7.67 -7.37 9.69
C ALA A 240 6.99 -8.24 10.75
N LYS A 241 5.96 -7.69 11.42
CA LYS A 241 5.16 -8.39 12.43
C LYS A 241 4.53 -9.65 11.85
N PHE A 242 3.76 -9.52 10.77
CA PHE A 242 3.04 -10.66 10.21
C PHE A 242 3.98 -11.72 9.61
N LEU A 243 5.05 -11.30 8.94
CA LEU A 243 6.05 -12.24 8.42
C LEU A 243 6.76 -13.03 9.53
N SER A 244 7.04 -12.39 10.67
CA SER A 244 7.68 -13.10 11.79
C SER A 244 6.70 -13.97 12.56
N GLU A 245 5.51 -13.46 12.92
CA GLU A 245 4.56 -14.15 13.80
C GLU A 245 3.76 -15.25 13.08
N GLU A 246 3.41 -15.02 11.80
CA GLU A 246 2.51 -15.93 11.06
C GLU A 246 3.26 -16.82 10.04
N ASP A 247 4.40 -16.36 9.51
CA ASP A 247 5.15 -17.07 8.47
C ASP A 247 6.53 -17.59 8.91
N GLY A 248 6.94 -17.33 10.17
CA GLY A 248 8.19 -17.82 10.73
C GLY A 248 9.45 -17.17 10.15
N CYS A 249 9.33 -16.02 9.46
CA CYS A 249 10.50 -15.28 8.99
C CYS A 249 11.33 -14.73 10.16
N LYS A 250 12.64 -14.63 9.97
CA LYS A 250 13.56 -13.98 10.90
C LYS A 250 13.83 -12.57 10.45
N ILE A 251 13.31 -11.58 11.16
CA ILE A 251 13.61 -10.17 10.88
C ILE A 251 14.98 -9.86 11.49
N ILE A 252 16.03 -10.02 10.69
CA ILE A 252 17.43 -9.91 11.20
C ILE A 252 17.91 -8.46 11.33
N ALA A 253 17.25 -7.52 10.66
CA ALA A 253 17.54 -6.11 10.83
C ALA A 253 16.30 -5.22 10.57
N VAL A 254 16.27 -4.11 11.29
CA VAL A 254 15.34 -2.98 11.07
C VAL A 254 16.16 -1.71 10.94
N ILE A 255 15.88 -0.91 9.90
CA ILE A 255 16.61 0.34 9.61
C ILE A 255 15.65 1.51 9.80
N GLU A 256 16.06 2.50 10.56
CA GLU A 256 15.36 3.77 10.78
C GLU A 256 16.31 4.97 10.61
N ARG A 257 15.77 6.18 10.82
CA ARG A 257 16.49 7.44 10.61
C ARG A 257 17.73 7.62 11.48
N ASP A 258 17.79 6.96 12.64
CA ASP A 258 18.88 7.06 13.61
C ASP A 258 19.82 5.85 13.59
N GLY A 259 19.70 4.98 12.59
CA GLY A 259 20.55 3.80 12.43
C GLY A 259 19.77 2.53 12.12
N ALA A 260 20.34 1.41 12.51
CA ALA A 260 19.71 0.09 12.38
C ALA A 260 19.89 -0.75 13.64
N LEU A 261 18.97 -1.67 13.87
CA LEU A 261 19.12 -2.78 14.83
C LEU A 261 19.43 -4.05 14.06
N LEU A 262 20.42 -4.83 14.53
CA LEU A 262 20.77 -6.13 13.98
C LEU A 262 20.70 -7.20 15.07
N ASP A 263 20.01 -8.31 14.75
CA ASP A 263 20.07 -9.57 15.46
C ASP A 263 19.96 -10.75 14.47
N PRO A 264 21.02 -11.51 14.23
CA PRO A 264 20.99 -12.66 13.34
C PRO A 264 19.99 -13.76 13.76
N LYS A 265 19.56 -13.78 15.02
CA LYS A 265 18.56 -14.73 15.53
C LYS A 265 17.14 -14.31 15.20
N GLY A 266 16.91 -13.03 14.92
CA GLY A 266 15.62 -12.41 14.65
C GLY A 266 15.16 -11.49 15.78
N LEU A 267 14.77 -10.26 15.41
CA LEU A 267 14.24 -9.23 16.29
C LEU A 267 12.78 -9.55 16.66
N ASN A 268 12.40 -9.30 17.91
CA ASN A 268 11.01 -9.21 18.32
C ASN A 268 10.46 -7.85 17.88
N ILE A 269 9.64 -7.85 16.85
CA ILE A 269 9.15 -6.61 16.23
C ILE A 269 8.20 -5.84 17.14
N GLU A 270 7.42 -6.53 17.97
CA GLU A 270 6.53 -5.88 18.93
C GLU A 270 7.34 -5.14 20.01
N ASP A 271 8.38 -5.75 20.56
CA ASP A 271 9.26 -5.14 21.56
C ASP A 271 9.99 -3.92 20.95
N VAL A 272 10.53 -4.04 19.74
CA VAL A 272 11.17 -2.92 19.04
C VAL A 272 10.17 -1.77 18.82
N ARG A 273 8.93 -2.08 18.45
CA ARG A 273 7.88 -1.06 18.25
C ARG A 273 7.50 -0.34 19.54
N GLN A 274 7.39 -1.08 20.64
CA GLN A 274 7.12 -0.52 21.98
C GLN A 274 8.27 0.37 22.44
N TRP A 275 9.52 -0.06 22.21
CA TRP A 275 10.70 0.75 22.47
C TRP A 275 10.65 2.08 21.72
N MET A 276 10.45 2.05 20.42
CA MET A 276 10.36 3.25 19.57
C MET A 276 9.26 4.22 20.06
N ASN A 277 8.10 3.70 20.42
CA ASN A 277 6.98 4.52 20.89
C ASN A 277 7.33 5.28 22.17
N SER A 278 8.13 4.69 23.06
CA SER A 278 8.56 5.31 24.33
C SER A 278 9.83 6.16 24.20
N HIS A 279 10.56 6.05 23.08
CA HIS A 279 11.84 6.75 22.85
C HIS A 279 11.81 7.68 21.63
N GLY A 280 10.68 8.33 21.36
CA GLY A 280 10.57 9.35 20.29
C GLY A 280 10.77 8.81 18.87
N GLY A 281 10.51 7.53 18.66
CA GLY A 281 10.66 6.86 17.36
C GLY A 281 12.12 6.53 17.01
N LEU A 282 13.00 6.39 18.01
CA LEU A 282 14.41 6.06 17.84
C LEU A 282 14.69 4.61 18.19
N LEU A 283 15.66 4.01 17.50
CA LEU A 283 16.17 2.66 17.75
C LEU A 283 17.31 2.66 18.77
N ALA A 284 18.05 3.75 18.88
CA ALA A 284 19.22 3.89 19.71
C ALA A 284 18.91 3.51 21.18
N GLY A 285 19.81 2.73 21.79
CA GLY A 285 19.69 2.27 23.17
C GLY A 285 18.79 1.04 23.37
N TYR A 286 18.21 0.45 22.31
CA TYR A 286 17.48 -0.81 22.42
C TYR A 286 18.38 -1.93 22.96
N PRO A 287 17.99 -2.61 24.08
CA PRO A 287 18.95 -3.44 24.81
C PRO A 287 19.20 -4.82 24.20
N SER A 288 18.28 -5.33 23.38
CA SER A 288 18.28 -6.74 22.96
C SER A 288 18.86 -6.96 21.57
N ALA A 289 19.46 -5.93 20.94
CA ALA A 289 20.08 -6.04 19.62
C ALA A 289 21.25 -5.07 19.45
N THR A 290 22.09 -5.31 18.45
CA THR A 290 23.20 -4.41 18.10
C THR A 290 22.69 -3.20 17.35
N HIS A 291 22.92 -2.00 17.87
CA HIS A 291 22.63 -0.75 17.16
C HIS A 291 23.81 -0.35 16.26
N VAL A 292 23.51 -0.06 14.97
CA VAL A 292 24.47 0.40 13.96
C VAL A 292 24.08 1.81 13.55
N PRO A 293 24.86 2.84 13.88
CA PRO A 293 24.53 4.24 13.56
C PRO A 293 24.40 4.51 12.06
N GLU A 294 25.25 3.89 11.22
CA GLU A 294 25.21 3.99 9.76
C GLU A 294 24.16 3.04 9.15
N GLY A 295 22.89 3.20 9.52
CA GLY A 295 21.80 2.30 9.12
C GLY A 295 21.69 2.06 7.62
N ALA A 296 22.04 3.04 6.77
CA ALA A 296 22.00 2.87 5.31
C ALA A 296 22.90 1.74 4.80
N ALA A 297 24.03 1.46 5.47
CA ALA A 297 24.93 0.37 5.10
C ALA A 297 24.30 -1.00 5.30
N VAL A 298 23.33 -1.12 6.20
CA VAL A 298 22.64 -2.38 6.51
C VAL A 298 21.71 -2.83 5.38
N LEU A 299 21.32 -1.94 4.46
CA LEU A 299 20.65 -2.33 3.21
C LEU A 299 21.49 -3.32 2.36
N GLU A 300 22.81 -3.26 2.50
CA GLU A 300 23.78 -4.04 1.72
C GLU A 300 24.17 -5.36 2.43
N GLU A 301 23.61 -5.62 3.63
CA GLU A 301 23.88 -6.85 4.35
C GLU A 301 23.21 -8.08 3.71
N ALA A 302 23.79 -9.26 3.96
CA ALA A 302 23.29 -10.51 3.40
C ALA A 302 21.97 -10.92 4.06
N CYS A 303 20.92 -11.01 3.25
CA CYS A 303 19.61 -11.50 3.63
C CYS A 303 18.97 -12.25 2.47
N ASP A 304 17.84 -12.91 2.73
CA ASP A 304 17.06 -13.60 1.71
C ASP A 304 16.04 -12.65 1.07
N ILE A 305 15.48 -11.72 1.88
CA ILE A 305 14.45 -10.77 1.45
C ILE A 305 14.79 -9.38 2.01
N LEU A 306 14.77 -8.37 1.14
CA LEU A 306 14.90 -6.97 1.53
C LEU A 306 13.57 -6.23 1.30
N ILE A 307 13.09 -5.52 2.33
CA ILE A 307 11.81 -4.79 2.32
C ILE A 307 12.07 -3.28 2.54
N PRO A 308 12.29 -2.49 1.49
CA PRO A 308 12.30 -1.04 1.62
C PRO A 308 10.87 -0.52 1.82
N ALA A 309 10.57 0.00 3.01
CA ALA A 309 9.23 0.44 3.43
C ALA A 309 9.19 1.90 3.94
N ALA A 310 10.24 2.69 3.67
CA ALA A 310 10.33 4.05 4.18
C ALA A 310 10.13 5.12 3.10
N MET A 311 11.12 5.28 2.22
CA MET A 311 11.20 6.41 1.28
C MET A 311 11.52 5.96 -0.14
N GLU A 312 11.21 6.85 -1.09
CA GLU A 312 11.63 6.74 -2.48
C GLU A 312 13.16 6.83 -2.64
N GLY A 313 13.72 6.15 -3.66
CA GLY A 313 15.10 6.25 -4.11
C GLY A 313 16.16 5.79 -3.11
N VAL A 314 15.80 5.00 -2.10
CA VAL A 314 16.77 4.49 -1.09
C VAL A 314 17.76 3.48 -1.69
N ILE A 315 17.37 2.79 -2.74
CA ILE A 315 18.24 1.95 -3.56
C ILE A 315 18.46 2.69 -4.90
N ASN A 316 19.68 3.11 -5.14
CA ASN A 316 20.07 3.98 -6.24
C ASN A 316 21.42 3.54 -6.83
N LEU A 317 21.94 4.25 -7.85
CA LEU A 317 23.21 3.94 -8.49
C LEU A 317 24.39 3.84 -7.51
N GLY A 318 24.31 4.57 -6.39
CA GLY A 318 25.35 4.60 -5.38
C GLY A 318 25.48 3.31 -4.54
N ASN A 319 24.42 2.50 -4.40
CA ASN A 319 24.42 1.31 -3.55
C ASN A 319 23.93 0.02 -4.24
N ALA A 320 23.19 0.10 -5.35
CA ALA A 320 22.57 -1.06 -6.01
C ALA A 320 23.55 -2.21 -6.32
N ALA A 321 24.79 -1.88 -6.72
CA ALA A 321 25.82 -2.89 -7.02
C ALA A 321 26.20 -3.72 -5.78
N ARG A 322 26.08 -3.16 -4.56
CA ARG A 322 26.47 -3.80 -3.30
C ARG A 322 25.32 -4.53 -2.59
N ILE A 323 24.04 -4.32 -3.01
CA ILE A 323 22.90 -5.05 -2.48
C ILE A 323 23.11 -6.56 -2.69
N LYS A 324 22.97 -7.34 -1.62
CA LYS A 324 23.18 -8.80 -1.62
C LYS A 324 21.89 -9.60 -1.64
N ALA A 325 20.76 -8.96 -1.33
CA ALA A 325 19.45 -9.61 -1.30
C ALA A 325 19.08 -10.16 -2.70
N PRO A 326 18.75 -11.44 -2.83
CA PRO A 326 18.30 -12.02 -4.08
C PRO A 326 16.83 -11.69 -4.40
N LEU A 327 16.06 -11.31 -3.39
CA LEU A 327 14.67 -10.90 -3.52
C LEU A 327 14.44 -9.55 -2.82
N ILE A 328 13.87 -8.60 -3.55
CA ILE A 328 13.45 -7.31 -2.99
C ILE A 328 11.93 -7.18 -3.19
N ILE A 329 11.21 -6.78 -2.14
CA ILE A 329 9.79 -6.42 -2.25
C ILE A 329 9.59 -4.96 -1.88
N GLU A 330 9.11 -4.16 -2.80
CA GLU A 330 8.97 -2.71 -2.65
C GLU A 330 7.71 -2.33 -1.87
N ALA A 331 7.87 -2.17 -0.57
CA ALA A 331 6.75 -1.76 0.29
C ALA A 331 6.51 -0.24 0.29
N ALA A 332 7.54 0.59 0.05
CA ALA A 332 7.40 2.02 -0.24
C ALA A 332 7.08 2.27 -1.73
N ASN A 333 6.72 3.50 -2.09
CA ASN A 333 6.55 3.88 -3.50
C ASN A 333 7.93 4.25 -4.08
N GLY A 334 8.31 3.64 -5.22
CA GLY A 334 9.53 3.91 -5.94
C GLY A 334 10.81 3.87 -5.10
N PRO A 335 11.02 2.87 -4.23
CA PRO A 335 12.21 2.81 -3.37
C PRO A 335 13.48 2.48 -4.17
N ILE A 336 13.34 1.95 -5.37
CA ILE A 336 14.44 1.62 -6.30
C ILE A 336 14.37 2.58 -7.48
N THR A 337 15.48 3.28 -7.75
CA THR A 337 15.58 4.15 -8.92
C THR A 337 15.66 3.33 -10.22
N PHE A 338 15.38 3.96 -11.36
CA PHE A 338 15.44 3.28 -12.66
C PHE A 338 16.84 2.71 -12.96
N GLY A 339 17.89 3.47 -12.68
CA GLY A 339 19.26 3.00 -12.89
C GLY A 339 19.66 1.86 -11.95
N ALA A 340 19.19 1.90 -10.70
CA ALA A 340 19.40 0.82 -9.73
C ALA A 340 18.65 -0.46 -10.13
N ASP A 341 17.42 -0.35 -10.62
CA ASP A 341 16.62 -1.48 -11.13
C ASP A 341 17.37 -2.25 -12.23
N GLU A 342 18.01 -1.52 -13.18
CA GLU A 342 18.79 -2.16 -14.23
C GLU A 342 20.02 -2.93 -13.69
N ILE A 343 20.72 -2.37 -12.68
CA ILE A 343 21.85 -3.04 -12.04
C ILE A 343 21.40 -4.31 -11.32
N LEU A 344 20.34 -4.21 -10.50
CA LEU A 344 19.81 -5.33 -9.72
C LEU A 344 19.32 -6.46 -10.64
N ARG A 345 18.61 -6.13 -11.70
CA ARG A 345 18.13 -7.08 -12.70
C ARG A 345 19.26 -7.83 -13.37
N LYS A 346 20.32 -7.13 -13.80
CA LYS A 346 21.54 -7.73 -14.37
C LYS A 346 22.27 -8.67 -13.40
N LYS A 347 22.11 -8.44 -12.09
CA LYS A 347 22.64 -9.33 -11.03
C LYS A 347 21.75 -10.55 -10.77
N GLY A 348 20.59 -10.66 -11.41
CA GLY A 348 19.60 -11.72 -11.17
C GLY A 348 18.75 -11.53 -9.93
N CYS A 349 18.73 -10.32 -9.33
CA CYS A 349 17.83 -10.01 -8.23
C CYS A 349 16.38 -9.91 -8.73
N VAL A 350 15.47 -10.64 -8.09
CA VAL A 350 14.03 -10.55 -8.37
C VAL A 350 13.45 -9.39 -7.57
N ILE A 351 12.66 -8.54 -8.24
CA ILE A 351 11.98 -7.40 -7.62
C ILE A 351 10.47 -7.59 -7.73
N ILE A 352 9.79 -7.68 -6.58
CA ILE A 352 8.33 -7.59 -6.51
C ILE A 352 7.98 -6.11 -6.46
N PRO A 353 7.35 -5.54 -7.51
CA PRO A 353 7.24 -4.10 -7.67
C PRO A 353 6.22 -3.45 -6.71
N ASP A 354 6.43 -2.19 -6.40
CA ASP A 354 5.62 -1.37 -5.49
C ASP A 354 4.15 -1.29 -5.88
N MET A 355 3.87 -1.16 -7.19
CA MET A 355 2.50 -1.07 -7.69
C MET A 355 1.66 -2.33 -7.37
N TYR A 356 2.30 -3.46 -7.07
CA TYR A 356 1.68 -4.68 -6.58
C TYR A 356 1.85 -4.81 -5.05
N ALA A 357 3.08 -4.79 -4.55
CA ALA A 357 3.41 -5.12 -3.17
C ALA A 357 2.66 -4.26 -2.14
N ASN A 358 2.54 -2.96 -2.37
CA ASN A 358 1.88 -2.04 -1.45
C ASN A 358 0.41 -1.71 -1.84
N ALA A 359 -0.17 -2.45 -2.78
CA ALA A 359 -1.55 -2.25 -3.23
C ALA A 359 -2.63 -2.62 -2.19
N GLY A 360 -2.26 -3.31 -1.12
CA GLY A 360 -3.19 -3.64 -0.04
C GLY A 360 -3.93 -2.42 0.52
N GLY A 361 -3.23 -1.29 0.63
CA GLY A 361 -3.81 -0.04 1.08
C GLY A 361 -4.95 0.47 0.21
N VAL A 362 -4.80 0.47 -1.12
CA VAL A 362 -5.86 0.92 -2.04
C VAL A 362 -6.99 -0.10 -2.14
N THR A 363 -6.68 -1.39 -2.07
CA THR A 363 -7.69 -2.47 -2.06
C THR A 363 -8.63 -2.32 -0.87
N VAL A 364 -8.12 -2.15 0.35
CA VAL A 364 -8.97 -1.95 1.53
C VAL A 364 -9.65 -0.57 1.52
N SER A 365 -9.03 0.44 0.90
CA SER A 365 -9.71 1.71 0.64
C SER A 365 -10.92 1.56 -0.29
N TYR A 366 -10.84 0.67 -1.28
CA TYR A 366 -11.99 0.33 -2.12
C TYR A 366 -13.12 -0.31 -1.30
N PHE A 367 -12.80 -1.25 -0.41
CA PHE A 367 -13.81 -1.85 0.47
C PHE A 367 -14.47 -0.82 1.41
N GLU A 368 -13.68 0.14 1.94
CA GLU A 368 -14.23 1.24 2.74
C GLU A 368 -15.20 2.12 1.93
N TRP A 369 -14.83 2.47 0.70
CA TRP A 369 -15.66 3.27 -0.18
C TRP A 369 -16.97 2.54 -0.52
N VAL A 370 -16.93 1.27 -0.91
CA VAL A 370 -18.11 0.43 -1.16
C VAL A 370 -18.99 0.33 0.08
N LYS A 371 -18.40 0.10 1.26
CA LYS A 371 -19.12 0.07 2.54
C LYS A 371 -19.90 1.36 2.80
N ASN A 372 -19.28 2.52 2.51
CA ASN A 372 -19.91 3.82 2.71
C ASN A 372 -21.03 4.09 1.68
N LEU A 373 -20.89 3.62 0.44
CA LEU A 373 -21.93 3.73 -0.59
C LEU A 373 -23.11 2.78 -0.33
N SER A 374 -22.82 1.57 0.14
CA SER A 374 -23.87 0.58 0.41
C SER A 374 -24.67 0.87 1.68
N HIS A 375 -24.16 1.76 2.57
CA HIS A 375 -24.74 2.06 3.88
C HIS A 375 -24.92 0.84 4.80
N ILE A 376 -24.21 -0.28 4.51
CA ILE A 376 -24.28 -1.54 5.24
C ILE A 376 -22.90 -1.86 5.84
N ARG A 377 -22.87 -2.38 7.06
CA ARG A 377 -21.64 -2.91 7.67
C ARG A 377 -21.36 -4.31 7.14
N PHE A 378 -20.15 -4.54 6.65
CA PHE A 378 -19.72 -5.86 6.18
C PHE A 378 -19.85 -6.92 7.30
N GLY A 379 -20.31 -8.11 6.91
CA GLY A 379 -20.48 -9.25 7.81
C GLY A 379 -21.72 -9.21 8.73
N ARG A 380 -22.29 -8.03 8.98
CA ARG A 380 -23.37 -7.90 9.98
C ARG A 380 -24.61 -8.72 9.68
N MET A 381 -25.00 -8.84 8.41
CA MET A 381 -26.20 -9.58 8.00
C MET A 381 -25.95 -11.09 7.87
N GLN A 382 -24.71 -11.50 7.59
CA GLN A 382 -24.34 -12.89 7.31
C GLN A 382 -23.85 -13.62 8.56
N ARG A 383 -23.16 -12.93 9.47
CA ARG A 383 -22.49 -13.50 10.63
C ARG A 383 -23.39 -14.44 11.46
N ARG A 384 -24.60 -14.00 11.81
CA ARG A 384 -25.54 -14.83 12.61
C ARG A 384 -26.03 -16.05 11.86
N ALA A 385 -26.23 -15.94 10.54
CA ALA A 385 -26.62 -17.08 9.71
C ALA A 385 -25.49 -18.09 9.59
N GLU A 386 -24.23 -17.62 9.46
CA GLU A 386 -23.02 -18.46 9.46
C GLU A 386 -22.86 -19.16 10.82
N GLU A 387 -22.94 -18.42 11.94
CA GLU A 387 -22.86 -18.96 13.30
C GLU A 387 -23.95 -20.05 13.54
N ALA A 388 -25.18 -19.80 13.10
CA ALA A 388 -26.28 -20.76 13.25
C ALA A 388 -26.03 -22.04 12.41
N ARG A 389 -25.56 -21.89 11.16
CA ARG A 389 -25.23 -23.04 10.29
C ARG A 389 -24.09 -23.86 10.86
N SER A 390 -23.02 -23.21 11.32
CA SER A 390 -21.87 -23.87 11.95
C SER A 390 -22.27 -24.61 13.22
N ARG A 391 -23.17 -24.00 14.03
CA ARG A 391 -23.72 -24.64 15.25
C ARG A 391 -24.49 -25.92 14.94
N LEU A 392 -25.41 -25.86 13.97
CA LEU A 392 -26.15 -27.04 13.53
C LEU A 392 -25.26 -28.19 13.08
N LEU A 393 -24.17 -27.85 12.33
CA LEU A 393 -23.22 -28.86 11.89
C LEU A 393 -22.46 -29.49 13.07
N VAL A 394 -22.01 -28.68 14.03
CA VAL A 394 -21.27 -29.16 15.21
C VAL A 394 -22.20 -30.04 16.07
N GLU A 395 -23.43 -29.61 16.32
CA GLU A 395 -24.42 -30.38 17.08
C GLU A 395 -24.70 -31.72 16.40
N GLU A 396 -24.86 -31.78 15.09
CA GLU A 396 -25.08 -32.99 14.36
C GLU A 396 -23.89 -33.96 14.38
N LEU A 397 -22.67 -33.43 14.25
CA LEU A 397 -21.43 -34.22 14.35
C LEU A 397 -21.26 -34.82 15.76
N GLU A 398 -21.53 -34.06 16.82
CA GLU A 398 -21.47 -34.51 18.21
C GLU A 398 -22.57 -35.59 18.48
N ARG A 399 -23.76 -35.39 17.92
CA ARG A 399 -24.86 -36.38 17.99
C ARG A 399 -24.50 -37.71 17.33
N LEU A 400 -23.94 -37.65 16.11
CA LEU A 400 -23.48 -38.83 15.37
C LEU A 400 -22.39 -39.60 16.11
N SER A 401 -21.45 -38.87 16.74
CA SER A 401 -20.40 -39.48 17.58
C SER A 401 -20.99 -40.24 18.78
N ALA A 402 -21.99 -39.65 19.45
CA ALA A 402 -22.68 -40.26 20.57
C ALA A 402 -23.48 -41.49 20.13
N ASP A 403 -24.28 -41.38 19.07
CA ASP A 403 -25.13 -42.47 18.54
C ASP A 403 -24.33 -43.69 18.10
N GLN A 404 -23.09 -43.47 17.59
CA GLN A 404 -22.19 -44.54 17.17
C GLN A 404 -21.25 -45.03 18.28
N GLY A 405 -21.34 -44.50 19.48
CA GLY A 405 -20.49 -44.86 20.62
C GLY A 405 -19.02 -44.52 20.46
N LEU A 406 -18.70 -43.58 19.58
CA LEU A 406 -17.31 -43.21 19.28
C LEU A 406 -16.68 -42.32 20.37
N GLY A 407 -17.50 -41.60 21.14
CA GLY A 407 -17.09 -40.80 22.31
C GLY A 407 -16.11 -39.63 22.00
N TRP A 408 -15.95 -39.24 20.76
CA TRP A 408 -15.11 -38.10 20.43
C TRP A 408 -15.92 -36.79 20.51
N SER A 409 -15.22 -35.72 20.85
CA SER A 409 -15.76 -34.36 20.77
C SER A 409 -14.76 -33.47 20.06
N LEU A 410 -15.22 -32.38 19.45
CA LEU A 410 -14.34 -31.38 18.87
C LEU A 410 -13.53 -30.69 19.97
N ALA A 411 -12.24 -30.46 19.72
CA ALA A 411 -11.43 -29.67 20.66
C ALA A 411 -12.05 -28.29 20.88
N GLU A 412 -12.14 -27.84 22.14
CA GLU A 412 -12.85 -26.61 22.51
C GLU A 412 -12.36 -25.38 21.72
N GLY A 413 -11.03 -25.19 21.60
CA GLY A 413 -10.47 -24.10 20.84
C GLY A 413 -10.74 -24.16 19.31
N PHE A 414 -10.98 -25.37 18.76
CA PHE A 414 -11.45 -25.53 17.38
C PHE A 414 -12.93 -25.17 17.28
N LYS A 415 -13.76 -25.65 18.22
CA LYS A 415 -15.19 -25.42 18.30
C LYS A 415 -15.51 -23.93 18.37
N GLU A 416 -14.82 -23.21 19.27
CA GLU A 416 -14.97 -21.74 19.40
C GLU A 416 -14.68 -21.02 18.08
N LYS A 417 -13.53 -21.31 17.43
CA LYS A 417 -13.15 -20.72 16.14
C LYS A 417 -14.12 -21.06 15.03
N PHE A 418 -14.59 -22.32 14.97
CA PHE A 418 -15.50 -22.78 13.92
C PHE A 418 -16.91 -22.18 14.06
N LEU A 419 -17.36 -21.95 15.30
CA LEU A 419 -18.65 -21.31 15.58
C LEU A 419 -18.67 -19.80 15.41
N GLN A 420 -17.48 -19.18 15.34
CA GLN A 420 -17.36 -17.74 15.13
C GLN A 420 -17.61 -17.39 13.66
N GLY A 421 -18.70 -16.66 13.40
CA GLY A 421 -18.96 -16.12 12.05
C GLY A 421 -18.00 -14.98 11.68
N SER A 422 -17.85 -14.75 10.39
CA SER A 422 -16.95 -13.74 9.84
C SER A 422 -17.31 -12.34 10.30
N ASP A 423 -16.35 -11.64 10.93
CA ASP A 423 -16.47 -10.22 11.24
C ASP A 423 -15.94 -9.35 10.08
N GLU A 424 -16.03 -8.03 10.23
CA GLU A 424 -15.58 -7.08 9.19
C GLU A 424 -14.08 -7.28 8.87
N LEU A 425 -13.25 -7.51 9.89
CA LEU A 425 -11.80 -7.69 9.70
C LEU A 425 -11.47 -8.98 8.93
N ALA A 426 -12.13 -10.07 9.27
CA ALA A 426 -11.96 -11.35 8.57
C ALA A 426 -12.36 -11.26 7.09
N LEU A 427 -13.47 -10.58 6.78
CA LEU A 427 -13.91 -10.36 5.40
C LEU A 427 -12.94 -9.46 4.62
N VAL A 428 -12.45 -8.39 5.25
CA VAL A 428 -11.46 -7.49 4.64
C VAL A 428 -10.16 -8.23 4.33
N ARG A 429 -9.66 -9.03 5.27
CA ARG A 429 -8.44 -9.84 5.05
C ARG A 429 -8.62 -10.88 3.96
N SER A 430 -9.78 -11.55 3.91
CA SER A 430 -10.13 -12.51 2.86
C SER A 430 -10.18 -11.85 1.49
N GLY A 431 -10.89 -10.73 1.35
CA GLY A 431 -10.97 -10.00 0.08
C GLY A 431 -9.61 -9.42 -0.36
N LEU A 432 -8.77 -9.00 0.60
CA LEU A 432 -7.43 -8.55 0.30
C LEU A 432 -6.53 -9.70 -0.20
N ASP A 433 -6.56 -10.88 0.45
CA ASP A 433 -5.81 -12.06 0.02
C ASP A 433 -6.19 -12.47 -1.40
N ASP A 434 -7.49 -12.54 -1.70
CA ASP A 434 -8.00 -12.89 -3.03
C ASP A 434 -7.53 -11.88 -4.11
N THR A 435 -7.63 -10.58 -3.82
CA THR A 435 -7.16 -9.53 -4.71
C THR A 435 -5.65 -9.63 -5.00
N MET A 436 -4.85 -9.83 -3.94
CA MET A 436 -3.40 -9.96 -4.10
C MET A 436 -3.01 -11.21 -4.91
N ARG A 437 -3.69 -12.34 -4.69
CA ARG A 437 -3.49 -13.57 -5.47
C ARG A 437 -3.83 -13.37 -6.94
N THR A 438 -5.00 -12.83 -7.23
CA THR A 438 -5.47 -12.60 -8.60
C THR A 438 -4.53 -11.67 -9.37
N ALA A 439 -4.08 -10.59 -8.73
CA ALA A 439 -3.12 -9.67 -9.33
C ALA A 439 -1.77 -10.35 -9.60
N TYR A 440 -1.28 -11.18 -8.66
CA TYR A 440 -0.05 -11.94 -8.87
C TYR A 440 -0.15 -12.89 -10.04
N GLN A 441 -1.24 -13.66 -10.13
CA GLN A 441 -1.44 -14.60 -11.25
C GLN A 441 -1.44 -13.88 -12.59
N SER A 442 -2.09 -12.72 -12.71
CA SER A 442 -2.08 -11.92 -13.93
C SER A 442 -0.67 -11.45 -14.33
N MET A 443 0.14 -11.00 -13.36
CA MET A 443 1.54 -10.63 -13.63
C MET A 443 2.38 -11.86 -13.98
N ARG A 444 2.22 -12.94 -13.24
CA ARG A 444 2.96 -14.19 -13.43
C ARG A 444 2.70 -14.80 -14.81
N GLU A 445 1.45 -14.79 -15.27
CA GLU A 445 1.09 -15.27 -16.61
C GLU A 445 1.86 -14.48 -17.68
N VAL A 446 1.90 -13.16 -17.61
CA VAL A 446 2.67 -12.33 -18.55
C VAL A 446 4.17 -12.61 -18.45
N TRP A 447 4.70 -12.71 -17.23
CA TRP A 447 6.13 -12.96 -16.99
C TRP A 447 6.63 -14.29 -17.53
N HIS A 448 5.81 -15.36 -17.45
CA HIS A 448 6.18 -16.71 -17.88
C HIS A 448 5.80 -17.04 -19.32
N SER A 449 4.74 -16.44 -19.87
CA SER A 449 4.28 -16.73 -21.24
C SER A 449 5.04 -15.96 -22.31
N ARG A 450 5.75 -14.89 -21.94
CA ARG A 450 6.40 -13.96 -22.87
C ARG A 450 7.92 -13.96 -22.66
N GLN A 451 8.67 -14.36 -23.70
CA GLN A 451 10.15 -14.39 -23.65
C GLN A 451 10.79 -12.98 -23.62
N ASP A 452 10.08 -11.97 -24.10
CA ASP A 452 10.51 -10.56 -24.11
C ASP A 452 10.22 -9.82 -22.77
N VAL A 453 9.56 -10.49 -21.81
CA VAL A 453 9.26 -9.94 -20.48
C VAL A 453 10.20 -10.56 -19.45
N GLU A 454 11.22 -9.80 -19.06
CA GLU A 454 12.32 -10.30 -18.24
C GLU A 454 12.02 -10.31 -16.73
N ASP A 455 11.12 -9.45 -16.26
CA ASP A 455 10.89 -9.22 -14.83
C ASP A 455 9.41 -8.94 -14.48
N LEU A 456 9.09 -9.09 -13.17
CA LEU A 456 7.74 -8.85 -12.64
C LEU A 456 7.29 -7.39 -12.75
N ARG A 457 8.20 -6.42 -12.72
CA ARG A 457 7.85 -5.00 -12.86
C ARG A 457 7.32 -4.70 -14.26
N VAL A 458 8.01 -5.17 -15.29
CA VAL A 458 7.56 -5.03 -16.68
C VAL A 458 6.23 -5.76 -16.87
N ALA A 459 6.09 -6.97 -16.32
CA ALA A 459 4.82 -7.70 -16.37
C ALA A 459 3.68 -6.93 -15.70
N ALA A 460 3.92 -6.35 -14.53
CA ALA A 460 2.93 -5.53 -13.81
C ALA A 460 2.48 -4.31 -14.62
N TYR A 461 3.42 -3.57 -15.23
CA TYR A 461 3.09 -2.45 -16.11
C TYR A 461 2.30 -2.90 -17.35
N ILE A 462 2.68 -4.01 -18.00
CA ILE A 462 1.94 -4.54 -19.17
C ILE A 462 0.50 -4.84 -18.79
N VAL A 463 0.26 -5.56 -17.68
CA VAL A 463 -1.10 -5.88 -17.21
C VAL A 463 -1.89 -4.60 -16.92
N ALA A 464 -1.29 -3.65 -16.22
CA ALA A 464 -1.97 -2.40 -15.85
C ALA A 464 -2.29 -1.55 -17.09
N ILE A 465 -1.32 -1.35 -17.98
CA ILE A 465 -1.49 -0.56 -19.19
C ILE A 465 -2.54 -1.19 -20.12
N ASP A 466 -2.53 -2.52 -20.28
CA ASP A 466 -3.51 -3.24 -21.10
C ASP A 466 -4.95 -3.03 -20.61
N ARG A 467 -5.16 -3.10 -19.29
CA ARG A 467 -6.48 -2.85 -18.67
C ARG A 467 -6.94 -1.41 -18.87
N VAL A 468 -6.05 -0.44 -18.69
CA VAL A 468 -6.35 0.99 -18.96
C VAL A 468 -6.66 1.20 -20.45
N ALA A 469 -5.85 0.61 -21.34
CA ALA A 469 -6.04 0.71 -22.80
C ALA A 469 -7.37 0.09 -23.23
N LYS A 470 -7.71 -1.10 -22.73
CA LYS A 470 -9.03 -1.74 -23.01
C LYS A 470 -10.19 -0.85 -22.60
N THR A 471 -10.10 -0.21 -21.43
CA THR A 471 -11.14 0.69 -20.95
C THR A 471 -11.26 1.93 -21.85
N TYR A 472 -10.16 2.55 -22.26
CA TYR A 472 -10.20 3.68 -23.18
C TYR A 472 -10.76 3.28 -24.56
N ARG A 473 -10.34 2.15 -25.11
CA ARG A 473 -10.88 1.62 -26.37
C ARG A 473 -12.40 1.38 -26.30
N SER A 474 -12.91 0.86 -25.15
CA SER A 474 -14.36 0.67 -24.97
C SER A 474 -15.13 1.98 -24.87
N LYS A 475 -14.47 3.09 -24.56
CA LYS A 475 -15.02 4.46 -24.55
C LYS A 475 -14.87 5.18 -25.91
N GLY A 476 -14.32 4.53 -26.93
CA GLY A 476 -14.16 5.07 -28.27
C GLY A 476 -12.87 5.83 -28.54
N LEU A 477 -11.82 5.58 -27.75
CA LEU A 477 -10.47 6.16 -27.92
C LEU A 477 -9.51 5.16 -28.54
#